data_cdbfb1fd6e2ceb125f01c7c8d538d996
#
_entry.id   cdbfb1fd6e2ceb125f01c7c8d538d996
#
_cell.length_a   1.000
_cell.length_b   1.000
_cell.length_c   1.000
_cell.angle_alpha   90.00
_cell.angle_beta   90.00
_cell.angle_gamma   90.00
#
_symmetry.space_group_name_H-M   'P 1'
#
loop_
_entity.id
_entity.type
_entity.pdbx_description
1 polymer ?
#
loop_
_entity_poly.entity_id
_entity_poly.type
_entity_poly.pdbx_seq_one_letter_code
_entity_poly.pdbx_strand_id
1 'polypeptide(L)'
;MQTIEISIQLDPSVDGIIGNCDSQIFLGGSEQTTLKDLNATLGKETIDMYNTGETRGQSPSYNMNYQKLGHDLMSIDELAVMDGSKCIVQIRGVRPFFSDKYDLTQHPKYSLTSDADKRNWFDIEKFLKHKLILKADDEYEVITMNEE
;
A
#
# COMPACT_ATOMS: atom_id res chain seq x y z
N MET A 1 15.48 40.70 -16.31
CA MET A 1 15.61 39.26 -16.14
C MET A 1 14.63 38.90 -15.03
N GLN A 2 13.45 38.35 -15.38
CA GLN A 2 12.41 38.01 -14.39
C GLN A 2 12.73 36.61 -13.88
N THR A 3 13.02 36.52 -12.60
CA THR A 3 13.14 35.23 -11.89
C THR A 3 11.73 34.69 -11.64
N ILE A 4 11.40 33.59 -12.23
CA ILE A 4 10.13 32.86 -11.95
C ILE A 4 10.42 31.99 -10.74
N GLU A 5 9.96 32.39 -9.58
CA GLU A 5 9.90 31.52 -8.40
C GLU A 5 8.73 30.56 -8.56
N ILE A 6 9.03 29.29 -8.79
CA ILE A 6 8.04 28.22 -8.74
C ILE A 6 8.03 27.71 -7.30
N SER A 7 7.11 28.23 -6.50
CA SER A 7 6.83 27.64 -5.19
C SER A 7 5.95 26.39 -5.40
N ILE A 8 6.57 25.21 -5.34
CA ILE A 8 5.84 23.95 -5.26
C ILE A 8 5.35 23.85 -3.82
N GLN A 9 4.07 24.19 -3.56
CA GLN A 9 3.42 23.81 -2.32
C GLN A 9 3.19 22.29 -2.39
N LEU A 10 4.10 21.53 -1.80
CA LEU A 10 3.82 20.13 -1.47
C LEU A 10 2.80 20.16 -0.32
N ASP A 11 1.57 19.72 -0.61
CA ASP A 11 0.60 19.40 0.42
C ASP A 11 1.18 18.20 1.22
N PRO A 12 1.53 18.37 2.50
CA PRO A 12 2.14 17.31 3.30
C PRO A 12 1.11 16.23 3.70
N SER A 13 -0.12 16.30 3.19
CA SER A 13 -1.12 15.28 3.44
C SER A 13 -0.69 13.96 2.78
N VAL A 14 -0.80 12.86 3.52
CA VAL A 14 -0.54 11.49 3.04
C VAL A 14 -1.37 11.20 1.78
N ASP A 15 -2.59 11.75 1.72
CA ASP A 15 -3.52 11.61 0.59
C ASP A 15 -2.93 12.17 -0.72
N GLY A 16 -2.21 13.29 -0.64
CA GLY A 16 -1.52 13.87 -1.80
C GLY A 16 -0.42 12.96 -2.34
N ILE A 17 0.31 12.27 -1.47
CA ILE A 17 1.37 11.34 -1.89
C ILE A 17 0.76 10.12 -2.58
N ILE A 18 -0.25 9.50 -1.97
CA ILE A 18 -0.93 8.32 -2.52
C ILE A 18 -1.57 8.66 -3.88
N GLY A 19 -2.24 9.80 -3.99
CA GLY A 19 -2.90 10.22 -5.23
C GLY A 19 -1.95 10.46 -6.41
N ASN A 20 -0.68 10.77 -6.14
CA ASN A 20 0.35 11.00 -7.16
C ASN A 20 1.13 9.74 -7.55
N CYS A 21 0.94 8.62 -6.85
CA CYS A 21 1.59 7.35 -7.18
C CYS A 21 0.81 6.60 -8.26
N ASP A 22 1.51 6.16 -9.31
CA ASP A 22 0.94 5.31 -10.36
C ASP A 22 0.82 3.85 -9.94
N SER A 23 1.60 3.44 -8.96
CA SER A 23 1.62 2.07 -8.42
C SER A 23 1.58 2.10 -6.91
N GLN A 24 0.72 1.28 -6.33
CA GLN A 24 0.56 1.13 -4.89
C GLN A 24 0.64 -0.36 -4.56
N ILE A 25 1.38 -0.70 -3.51
CA ILE A 25 1.52 -2.07 -3.03
C ILE A 25 1.16 -2.09 -1.56
N PHE A 26 0.08 -2.81 -1.23
CA PHE A 26 -0.32 -3.04 0.15
C PHE A 26 0.28 -4.37 0.63
N LEU A 27 1.13 -4.28 1.64
CA LEU A 27 1.85 -5.42 2.21
C LEU A 27 1.22 -5.97 3.50
N GLY A 28 0.05 -5.48 3.86
CA GLY A 28 -0.62 -5.77 5.12
C GLY A 28 -0.48 -4.62 6.10
N GLY A 29 -1.37 -4.59 7.06
CA GLY A 29 -1.44 -3.56 8.10
C GLY A 29 -2.81 -3.55 8.75
N SER A 30 -2.93 -2.91 9.92
CA SER A 30 -4.18 -2.83 10.70
C SER A 30 -4.68 -1.39 10.88
N GLU A 31 -4.07 -0.42 10.20
CA GLU A 31 -4.48 0.97 10.28
C GLU A 31 -5.80 1.18 9.53
N GLN A 32 -6.83 1.64 10.26
CA GLN A 32 -8.22 1.65 9.82
C GLN A 32 -8.50 2.57 8.62
N THR A 33 -7.81 3.70 8.52
CA THR A 33 -8.00 4.64 7.41
C THR A 33 -7.46 4.03 6.12
N THR A 34 -6.26 3.48 6.15
CA THR A 34 -5.64 2.77 5.02
C THR A 34 -6.50 1.60 4.53
N LEU A 35 -7.07 0.80 5.47
CA LEU A 35 -7.93 -0.32 5.11
C LEU A 35 -9.23 0.12 4.44
N LYS A 36 -9.84 1.23 4.89
CA LYS A 36 -11.05 1.80 4.28
C LYS A 36 -10.78 2.33 2.88
N ASP A 37 -9.68 3.05 2.69
CA ASP A 37 -9.31 3.61 1.40
C ASP A 37 -8.98 2.51 0.40
N LEU A 38 -8.29 1.47 0.86
CA LEU A 38 -8.00 0.30 0.04
C LEU A 38 -9.28 -0.45 -0.35
N ASN A 39 -10.20 -0.72 0.59
CA ASN A 39 -11.49 -1.35 0.32
C ASN A 39 -12.28 -0.54 -0.72
N ALA A 40 -12.36 0.79 -0.55
CA ALA A 40 -13.05 1.67 -1.49
C ALA A 40 -12.43 1.62 -2.90
N THR A 41 -11.10 1.52 -2.99
CA THR A 41 -10.37 1.49 -4.27
C THR A 41 -10.47 0.13 -4.96
N LEU A 42 -10.50 -0.97 -4.19
CA LEU A 42 -10.73 -2.31 -4.72
C LEU A 42 -12.12 -2.45 -5.35
N GLY A 43 -13.12 -1.75 -4.78
CA GLY A 43 -14.48 -1.73 -5.30
C GLY A 43 -15.30 -2.95 -4.91
N LYS A 44 -16.38 -3.16 -5.69
CA LYS A 44 -17.39 -4.20 -5.41
C LYS A 44 -17.58 -5.12 -6.59
N GLU A 45 -17.84 -6.39 -6.30
CA GLU A 45 -18.34 -7.35 -7.26
C GLU A 45 -19.86 -7.51 -7.13
N THR A 46 -20.50 -7.94 -8.20
CA THR A 46 -21.93 -8.23 -8.18
C THR A 46 -22.12 -9.71 -7.94
N ILE A 47 -22.77 -10.05 -6.83
CA ILE A 47 -23.18 -11.42 -6.54
C ILE A 47 -24.67 -11.60 -6.81
N ASP A 48 -25.03 -12.73 -7.41
CA ASP A 48 -26.43 -13.13 -7.61
C ASP A 48 -26.90 -13.91 -6.39
N MET A 49 -27.86 -13.35 -5.64
CA MET A 49 -28.50 -14.02 -4.53
C MET A 49 -29.83 -14.60 -4.96
N TYR A 50 -30.05 -15.87 -4.61
CA TYR A 50 -31.31 -16.58 -4.82
C TYR A 50 -31.99 -16.72 -3.48
N ASN A 51 -33.19 -16.18 -3.37
CA ASN A 51 -34.06 -16.42 -2.20
C ASN A 51 -35.25 -17.22 -2.64
N THR A 52 -35.38 -18.47 -2.11
CA THR A 52 -36.48 -19.33 -2.38
C THR A 52 -37.43 -19.33 -1.19
N GLY A 53 -38.63 -18.85 -1.38
CA GLY A 53 -39.71 -18.93 -0.40
C GLY A 53 -40.69 -20.07 -0.77
N GLU A 54 -40.83 -21.07 0.07
CA GLU A 54 -41.82 -22.11 -0.06
C GLU A 54 -42.93 -21.88 0.98
N THR A 55 -44.15 -21.63 0.55
CA THR A 55 -45.31 -21.53 1.44
C THR A 55 -46.05 -22.85 1.43
N ARG A 56 -46.03 -23.56 2.56
CA ARG A 56 -46.81 -24.80 2.79
C ARG A 56 -48.17 -24.45 3.35
N GLY A 57 -49.19 -24.44 2.50
CA GLY A 57 -50.58 -24.20 2.84
C GLY A 57 -51.49 -24.93 1.86
N GLN A 58 -52.83 -24.69 1.96
CA GLN A 58 -53.81 -25.29 1.03
C GLN A 58 -53.60 -24.95 -0.45
N SER A 59 -52.76 -23.97 -0.75
CA SER A 59 -52.25 -23.62 -2.11
C SER A 59 -50.74 -23.42 -2.02
N PRO A 60 -49.93 -24.44 -2.33
CA PRO A 60 -48.48 -24.30 -2.30
C PRO A 60 -48.04 -23.32 -3.38
N SER A 61 -47.33 -22.27 -2.97
CA SER A 61 -46.74 -21.27 -3.87
C SER A 61 -45.23 -21.32 -3.72
N TYR A 62 -44.55 -21.39 -4.85
CA TYR A 62 -43.10 -21.33 -4.96
C TYR A 62 -42.73 -19.95 -5.54
N ASN A 63 -42.03 -19.16 -4.77
CA ASN A 63 -41.54 -17.85 -5.21
C ASN A 63 -40.03 -17.85 -5.24
N MET A 64 -39.41 -17.55 -6.40
CA MET A 64 -37.99 -17.41 -6.60
C MET A 64 -37.70 -15.93 -6.84
N ASN A 65 -37.01 -15.30 -5.91
CA ASN A 65 -36.64 -13.91 -6.01
C ASN A 65 -35.14 -13.80 -6.31
N TYR A 66 -34.82 -13.15 -7.42
CA TYR A 66 -33.45 -12.85 -7.86
C TYR A 66 -33.07 -11.46 -7.38
N GLN A 67 -31.99 -11.36 -6.62
CA GLN A 67 -31.41 -10.07 -6.22
C GLN A 67 -29.94 -10.01 -6.61
N LYS A 68 -29.57 -8.93 -7.26
CA LYS A 68 -28.14 -8.59 -7.49
C LYS A 68 -27.69 -7.69 -6.39
N LEU A 69 -26.72 -8.14 -5.62
CA LEU A 69 -26.14 -7.39 -4.49
C LEU A 69 -24.67 -7.06 -4.82
N GLY A 70 -24.29 -5.82 -4.57
CA GLY A 70 -22.87 -5.43 -4.59
C GLY A 70 -22.21 -5.92 -3.32
N HIS A 71 -21.20 -6.79 -3.47
CA HIS A 71 -20.37 -7.27 -2.36
C HIS A 71 -18.97 -6.68 -2.50
N ASP A 72 -18.35 -6.25 -1.40
CA ASP A 72 -16.98 -5.74 -1.44
C ASP A 72 -16.04 -6.85 -1.94
N LEU A 73 -15.14 -6.52 -2.87
CA LEU A 73 -14.20 -7.49 -3.42
C LEU A 73 -13.32 -8.12 -2.33
N MET A 74 -12.92 -7.29 -1.37
CA MET A 74 -12.36 -7.70 -0.07
C MET A 74 -12.90 -6.75 1.00
N SER A 75 -13.48 -7.30 2.05
CA SER A 75 -13.96 -6.51 3.19
C SER A 75 -12.79 -5.95 4.02
N ILE A 76 -13.07 -4.94 4.84
CA ILE A 76 -12.06 -4.36 5.74
C ILE A 76 -11.51 -5.43 6.70
N ASP A 77 -12.35 -6.33 7.16
CA ASP A 77 -11.96 -7.41 8.08
C ASP A 77 -11.04 -8.43 7.40
N GLU A 78 -11.32 -8.78 6.14
CA GLU A 78 -10.46 -9.66 5.33
C GLU A 78 -9.10 -9.02 5.04
N LEU A 79 -9.09 -7.72 4.75
CA LEU A 79 -7.86 -6.95 4.57
C LEU A 79 -7.01 -6.90 5.84
N ALA A 80 -7.64 -6.75 7.01
CA ALA A 80 -6.96 -6.70 8.30
C ALA A 80 -6.28 -8.02 8.69
N VAL A 81 -6.87 -9.15 8.27
CA VAL A 81 -6.35 -10.51 8.57
C VAL A 81 -5.63 -11.15 7.39
N MET A 82 -5.31 -10.37 6.37
CA MET A 82 -4.63 -10.85 5.17
C MET A 82 -3.33 -11.59 5.52
N ASP A 83 -3.10 -12.73 4.87
CA ASP A 83 -1.90 -13.53 5.05
C ASP A 83 -0.62 -12.69 4.84
N GLY A 84 0.31 -12.80 5.80
CA GLY A 84 1.57 -12.06 5.77
C GLY A 84 2.47 -12.36 4.55
N SER A 85 2.25 -13.46 3.84
CA SER A 85 2.96 -13.81 2.60
C SER A 85 2.35 -13.17 1.35
N LYS A 86 1.17 -12.54 1.46
CA LYS A 86 0.43 -11.96 0.34
C LYS A 86 0.54 -10.44 0.28
N CYS A 87 0.30 -9.90 -0.90
CA CYS A 87 0.20 -8.46 -1.14
C CYS A 87 -0.89 -8.15 -2.16
N ILE A 88 -1.40 -6.92 -2.10
CA ILE A 88 -2.32 -6.38 -3.10
C ILE A 88 -1.56 -5.33 -3.91
N VAL A 89 -1.60 -5.46 -5.23
CA VAL A 89 -0.92 -4.54 -6.15
C VAL A 89 -1.96 -3.80 -6.96
N GLN A 90 -1.87 -2.47 -6.95
CA GLN A 90 -2.70 -1.57 -7.75
C GLN A 90 -1.79 -0.78 -8.69
N ILE A 91 -2.13 -0.77 -9.96
CA ILE A 91 -1.41 -0.02 -10.99
C ILE A 91 -2.44 0.78 -11.77
N ARG A 92 -2.17 2.06 -12.01
CA ARG A 92 -3.05 2.92 -12.79
C ARG A 92 -3.38 2.30 -14.16
N GLY A 93 -4.66 2.17 -14.47
CA GLY A 93 -5.14 1.58 -15.73
C GLY A 93 -5.22 0.06 -15.76
N VAL A 94 -4.88 -0.61 -14.66
CA VAL A 94 -4.97 -2.08 -14.52
C VAL A 94 -5.88 -2.41 -13.34
N ARG A 95 -6.62 -3.52 -13.41
CA ARG A 95 -7.39 -4.00 -12.26
C ARG A 95 -6.45 -4.42 -11.13
N PRO A 96 -6.80 -4.14 -9.88
CA PRO A 96 -6.05 -4.63 -8.72
C PRO A 96 -5.88 -6.15 -8.78
N PHE A 97 -4.75 -6.65 -8.34
CA PHE A 97 -4.51 -8.09 -8.27
C PHE A 97 -3.84 -8.49 -6.96
N PHE A 98 -4.15 -9.70 -6.54
CA PHE A 98 -3.63 -10.34 -5.34
C PHE A 98 -2.42 -11.20 -5.72
N SER A 99 -1.29 -11.03 -5.03
CA SER A 99 -0.04 -11.69 -5.37
C SER A 99 0.71 -12.17 -4.14
N ASP A 100 1.67 -13.04 -4.35
CA ASP A 100 2.62 -13.43 -3.32
C ASP A 100 3.71 -12.37 -3.17
N LYS A 101 4.15 -12.14 -1.93
CA LYS A 101 5.34 -11.34 -1.67
C LYS A 101 6.57 -12.08 -2.18
N TYR A 102 7.53 -11.30 -2.68
CA TYR A 102 8.81 -11.86 -3.08
C TYR A 102 9.55 -12.44 -1.86
N ASP A 103 10.03 -13.66 -2.00
CA ASP A 103 10.88 -14.28 -0.97
C ASP A 103 12.28 -13.65 -1.01
N LEU A 104 12.56 -12.79 -0.04
CA LEU A 104 13.82 -12.05 0.07
C LEU A 104 15.03 -12.98 0.18
N THR A 105 14.86 -14.20 0.68
CA THR A 105 15.97 -15.17 0.81
C THR A 105 16.52 -15.61 -0.53
N GLN A 106 15.70 -15.53 -1.61
CA GLN A 106 16.09 -15.86 -2.97
C GLN A 106 16.82 -14.70 -3.69
N HIS A 107 16.88 -13.51 -3.07
CA HIS A 107 17.53 -12.38 -3.70
C HIS A 107 19.07 -12.57 -3.72
N PRO A 108 19.75 -12.35 -4.87
CA PRO A 108 21.21 -12.57 -4.98
C PRO A 108 22.05 -11.81 -3.93
N LYS A 109 21.55 -10.66 -3.46
CA LYS A 109 22.23 -9.83 -2.45
C LYS A 109 21.69 -10.05 -1.04
N TYR A 110 20.87 -11.08 -0.80
CA TYR A 110 20.33 -11.36 0.54
C TYR A 110 21.44 -11.51 1.58
N SER A 111 22.56 -12.14 1.23
CA SER A 111 23.72 -12.30 2.12
C SER A 111 24.33 -10.99 2.65
N LEU A 112 24.01 -9.85 2.00
CA LEU A 112 24.47 -8.51 2.42
C LEU A 112 23.50 -7.82 3.39
N THR A 113 22.35 -8.42 3.67
CA THR A 113 21.38 -7.85 4.62
C THR A 113 21.73 -8.21 6.06
N SER A 114 21.27 -7.40 7.00
CA SER A 114 21.40 -7.67 8.44
C SER A 114 20.64 -8.93 8.89
N ASP A 115 19.58 -9.31 8.15
CA ASP A 115 18.79 -10.51 8.45
C ASP A 115 19.55 -11.80 8.13
N ALA A 116 20.37 -11.77 7.08
CA ALA A 116 21.23 -12.90 6.73
C ALA A 116 22.46 -12.99 7.63
N ASP A 117 23.08 -11.88 7.94
CA ASP A 117 24.27 -11.82 8.79
C ASP A 117 24.27 -10.56 9.67
N LYS A 118 24.26 -10.74 10.99
CA LYS A 118 24.28 -9.64 11.96
C LYS A 118 25.49 -8.70 11.81
N ARG A 119 26.56 -9.15 11.17
CA ARG A 119 27.73 -8.31 10.87
C ARG A 119 27.43 -7.20 9.86
N ASN A 120 26.38 -7.37 9.07
CA ASN A 120 25.90 -6.38 8.11
C ASN A 120 25.00 -5.32 8.75
N TRP A 121 24.82 -5.35 10.06
CA TRP A 121 24.03 -4.34 10.78
C TRP A 121 24.63 -2.96 10.57
N PHE A 122 23.81 -2.04 10.06
CA PHE A 122 24.19 -0.64 9.90
C PHE A 122 24.08 0.10 11.25
N ASP A 123 25.22 0.53 11.78
CA ASP A 123 25.29 1.31 13.01
C ASP A 123 25.20 2.81 12.70
N ILE A 124 23.98 3.37 12.83
CA ILE A 124 23.70 4.76 12.53
C ILE A 124 24.51 5.72 13.43
N GLU A 125 24.78 5.33 14.71
CA GLU A 125 25.56 6.18 15.61
C GLU A 125 27.01 6.28 15.19
N LYS A 126 27.60 5.17 14.78
CA LYS A 126 28.95 5.18 14.22
C LYS A 126 29.00 5.98 12.92
N PHE A 127 28.01 5.84 12.07
CA PHE A 127 27.93 6.59 10.81
C PHE A 127 27.85 8.10 11.09
N LEU A 128 26.99 8.54 11.98
CA LEU A 128 26.84 9.96 12.34
C LEU A 128 28.04 10.54 13.08
N LYS A 129 28.79 9.70 13.83
CA LYS A 129 30.04 10.12 14.51
C LYS A 129 31.23 10.19 13.57
N HIS A 130 31.16 9.60 12.38
CA HIS A 130 32.21 9.75 11.37
C HIS A 130 32.15 11.19 10.85
N LYS A 131 33.19 11.98 11.16
CA LYS A 131 33.39 13.27 10.49
C LYS A 131 33.50 13.01 9.01
N LEU A 132 32.63 13.67 8.22
CA LEU A 132 32.80 13.73 6.77
C LEU A 132 34.20 14.29 6.49
N ILE A 133 35.12 13.43 6.07
CA ILE A 133 36.41 13.86 5.56
C ILE A 133 36.19 14.27 4.12
N LEU A 134 35.89 15.55 3.93
CA LEU A 134 35.80 16.15 2.60
C LEU A 134 37.22 16.21 2.03
N LYS A 135 37.42 15.66 0.84
CA LYS A 135 38.69 15.81 0.12
C LYS A 135 38.79 17.23 -0.38
N ALA A 136 39.98 17.79 -0.38
CA ALA A 136 40.21 19.20 -0.77
C ALA A 136 39.80 19.51 -2.21
N ASP A 137 39.62 18.49 -3.05
CA ASP A 137 39.25 18.64 -4.46
C ASP A 137 37.73 18.45 -4.71
N ASP A 138 36.93 18.16 -3.67
CA ASP A 138 35.48 18.00 -3.81
C ASP A 138 34.82 19.39 -3.79
N GLU A 139 34.21 19.79 -4.90
CA GLU A 139 33.30 20.95 -4.95
C GLU A 139 31.98 20.58 -4.26
N TYR A 140 31.62 21.29 -3.20
CA TYR A 140 30.36 21.10 -2.47
C TYR A 140 29.70 22.42 -2.13
N GLU A 141 28.38 22.46 -2.29
CA GLU A 141 27.56 23.59 -1.83
C GLU A 141 27.16 23.38 -0.37
N VAL A 142 27.45 24.34 0.48
CA VAL A 142 26.96 24.33 1.87
C VAL A 142 25.61 25.01 1.89
N ILE A 143 24.55 24.21 2.06
CA ILE A 143 23.20 24.73 2.29
C ILE A 143 23.05 24.93 3.81
N THR A 144 23.08 26.17 4.27
CA THR A 144 22.71 26.51 5.65
C THR A 144 21.20 26.56 5.75
N MET A 145 20.59 25.60 6.46
CA MET A 145 19.20 25.73 6.89
C MET A 145 19.16 26.67 8.09
N ASN A 146 18.59 27.85 7.90
CA ASN A 146 18.27 28.73 9.02
C ASN A 146 17.03 28.14 9.71
N GLU A 147 17.18 27.74 10.99
CA GLU A 147 16.06 27.45 11.87
C GLU A 147 15.37 28.78 12.20
N GLU A 148 14.12 28.94 11.76
CA GLU A 148 13.18 29.96 12.25
C GLU A 148 12.27 29.35 13.33
#